data_933b1474ee23d3a5f475bac93fe55604
#
_entry.id   933b1474ee23d3a5f475bac93fe55604
#
_cell.length_a   1.000
_cell.length_b   1.000
_cell.length_c   1.000
_cell.angle_alpha   90.00
_cell.angle_beta   90.00
_cell.angle_gamma   90.00
#
_symmetry.space_group_name_H-M   'P 1'
#
loop_
_entity.id
_entity.type
_entity.pdbx_description
1 polymer ?
#
loop_
_entity_poly.entity_id
_entity_poly.type
_entity_poly.pdbx_seq_one_letter_code
_entity_poly.pdbx_strand_id
1 'polypeptide(L)'
;MNSCVDKTKNRQVEKGEVYTCHFGVGVGSEMQKLRPCVILQNNDDNYNSPNTIVAPITHDTDELDCMFPISVKYDQNGNTILDGKVNVSNFMCVSKARLGKKITKLTPSEMKEIEKRLITQMDINCYINYLKKQIKKKDEFISKVKEQNKQNNDFIDEIMNMIEANSRTEVLENIRKMLTTSEK
;
A
#
# COMPACT_ATOMS: atom_id res chain seq x y z
N MET A 1 -8.79 -5.45 39.16
CA MET A 1 -7.94 -5.34 37.94
C MET A 1 -8.71 -5.31 36.59
N ASN A 2 -10.04 -5.36 36.60
CA ASN A 2 -10.83 -5.46 35.34
C ASN A 2 -11.37 -4.14 34.76
N SER A 3 -11.12 -2.98 35.35
CA SER A 3 -11.69 -1.70 34.88
C SER A 3 -10.86 -0.96 33.82
N CYS A 4 -9.62 -1.38 33.57
CA CYS A 4 -8.73 -0.71 32.61
C CYS A 4 -8.87 -1.26 31.19
N VAL A 5 -9.29 -2.51 31.04
CA VAL A 5 -9.37 -3.20 29.73
C VAL A 5 -10.56 -2.70 28.89
N ASP A 6 -11.65 -2.28 29.53
CA ASP A 6 -12.88 -1.89 28.82
C ASP A 6 -12.81 -0.48 28.20
N LYS A 7 -12.03 0.43 28.79
CA LYS A 7 -11.88 1.79 28.28
C LYS A 7 -11.02 1.89 27.02
N THR A 8 -10.18 0.87 26.76
CA THR A 8 -9.24 0.88 25.63
C THR A 8 -9.80 0.29 24.35
N LYS A 9 -10.78 -0.61 24.45
CA LYS A 9 -11.48 -1.19 23.30
C LYS A 9 -12.18 -0.13 22.43
N ASN A 10 -12.61 0.96 23.04
CA ASN A 10 -13.35 2.04 22.37
C ASN A 10 -12.48 3.22 21.93
N ARG A 11 -11.15 3.18 22.20
CA ARG A 11 -10.27 4.27 21.77
C ARG A 11 -9.99 4.15 20.29
N GLN A 12 -10.61 5.04 19.51
CA GLN A 12 -10.36 5.14 18.10
C GLN A 12 -9.05 5.91 17.87
N VAL A 13 -8.20 5.36 17.02
CA VAL A 13 -6.97 5.99 16.53
C VAL A 13 -6.89 5.77 15.04
N GLU A 14 -6.29 6.71 14.33
CA GLU A 14 -6.14 6.63 12.88
C GLU A 14 -4.66 6.58 12.47
N LYS A 15 -4.40 5.93 11.36
CA LYS A 15 -3.08 5.90 10.75
C LYS A 15 -2.57 7.33 10.49
N GLY A 16 -1.31 7.55 10.84
CA GLY A 16 -0.65 8.84 10.72
C GLY A 16 -0.89 9.80 11.90
N GLU A 17 -1.79 9.48 12.83
CA GLU A 17 -1.91 10.27 14.06
C GLU A 17 -0.70 10.07 14.96
N VAL A 18 -0.32 11.15 15.65
CA VAL A 18 0.80 11.17 16.59
C VAL A 18 0.27 11.34 17.99
N TYR A 19 0.69 10.43 18.88
CA TYR A 19 0.34 10.42 20.29
C TYR A 19 1.59 10.40 21.15
N THR A 20 1.49 10.87 22.39
CA THR A 20 2.44 10.43 23.42
C THR A 20 2.20 8.97 23.72
N CYS A 21 3.25 8.17 23.88
CA CYS A 21 3.15 6.76 24.20
C CYS A 21 4.12 6.38 25.33
N HIS A 22 3.63 5.63 26.30
CA HIS A 22 4.48 5.09 27.36
C HIS A 22 5.04 3.73 26.93
N PHE A 23 6.27 3.69 26.44
CA PHE A 23 6.93 2.49 25.96
C PHE A 23 7.35 1.50 27.07
N GLY A 24 7.33 1.94 28.33
CA GLY A 24 7.73 1.12 29.48
C GLY A 24 9.23 1.16 29.74
N VAL A 25 9.72 0.08 30.33
CA VAL A 25 11.14 -0.16 30.56
C VAL A 25 11.61 -1.14 29.47
N GLY A 26 12.55 -0.73 28.68
CA GLY A 26 13.14 -1.55 27.60
C GLY A 26 14.42 -2.24 28.07
N VAL A 27 14.95 -3.12 27.23
CA VAL A 27 16.24 -3.79 27.42
C VAL A 27 17.23 -3.24 26.40
N GLY A 28 18.42 -2.87 26.85
CA GLY A 28 19.47 -2.32 26.00
C GLY A 28 19.04 -1.02 25.30
N SER A 29 19.09 -0.99 23.97
CA SER A 29 18.76 0.16 23.12
C SER A 29 17.28 0.24 22.70
N GLU A 30 16.39 -0.58 23.28
CA GLU A 30 14.97 -0.47 23.01
C GLU A 30 14.40 0.90 23.41
N MET A 31 13.41 1.39 22.66
CA MET A 31 12.74 2.63 23.00
C MET A 31 12.00 2.52 24.33
N GLN A 32 12.22 3.50 25.19
CA GLN A 32 11.73 3.51 26.59
C GLN A 32 11.08 4.84 26.91
N LYS A 33 10.43 4.88 28.08
CA LYS A 33 9.83 6.06 28.72
C LYS A 33 8.65 6.61 27.90
N LEU A 34 8.27 7.84 28.20
CA LEU A 34 7.24 8.56 27.46
C LEU A 34 7.84 9.28 26.27
N ARG A 35 7.39 8.95 25.06
CA ARG A 35 7.83 9.57 23.80
C ARG A 35 6.67 9.77 22.85
N PRO A 36 6.77 10.71 21.91
CA PRO A 36 5.87 10.75 20.76
C PRO A 36 6.01 9.49 19.90
N CYS A 37 4.90 9.03 19.32
CA CYS A 37 4.87 7.95 18.36
C CYS A 37 3.81 8.20 17.30
N VAL A 38 4.04 7.74 16.09
CA VAL A 38 3.09 7.76 15.00
C VAL A 38 2.40 6.42 14.87
N ILE A 39 1.08 6.42 14.62
CA ILE A 39 0.29 5.22 14.33
C ILE A 39 0.60 4.75 12.91
N LEU A 40 1.05 3.52 12.76
CA LEU A 40 1.37 2.89 11.48
C LEU A 40 0.29 1.92 10.99
N GLN A 41 -0.45 1.30 11.93
CA GLN A 41 -1.48 0.32 11.62
C GLN A 41 -2.59 0.93 10.77
N ASN A 42 -3.15 0.15 9.84
CA ASN A 42 -4.28 0.55 9.02
C ASN A 42 -5.54 0.84 9.86
N ASN A 43 -6.49 1.58 9.31
CA ASN A 43 -7.66 2.03 10.07
C ASN A 43 -8.64 0.90 10.39
N ASP A 44 -8.77 -0.11 9.53
CA ASP A 44 -9.67 -1.24 9.75
C ASP A 44 -9.23 -2.06 10.97
N ASP A 45 -7.94 -2.36 11.06
CA ASP A 45 -7.37 -3.04 12.23
C ASP A 45 -7.36 -2.13 13.47
N ASN A 46 -7.13 -0.82 13.29
CA ASN A 46 -7.25 0.13 14.39
C ASN A 46 -8.68 0.18 14.96
N TYR A 47 -9.69 0.02 14.13
CA TYR A 47 -11.08 -0.03 14.58
C TYR A 47 -11.36 -1.30 15.40
N ASN A 48 -10.87 -2.44 14.94
CA ASN A 48 -11.22 -3.76 15.47
C ASN A 48 -10.32 -4.25 16.61
N SER A 49 -9.12 -3.67 16.81
CA SER A 49 -8.13 -4.15 17.77
C SER A 49 -7.98 -3.22 18.98
N PRO A 50 -7.78 -3.74 20.21
CA PRO A 50 -7.36 -2.97 21.37
C PRO A 50 -5.88 -2.54 21.29
N ASN A 51 -5.12 -3.10 20.37
CA ASN A 51 -3.71 -2.79 20.12
C ASN A 51 -3.56 -2.00 18.83
N THR A 52 -2.40 -1.37 18.67
CA THR A 52 -2.01 -0.69 17.44
C THR A 52 -0.51 -0.79 17.22
N ILE A 53 -0.06 -0.67 15.97
CA ILE A 53 1.35 -0.64 15.62
C ILE A 53 1.80 0.81 15.55
N VAL A 54 2.90 1.12 16.22
CA VAL A 54 3.46 2.48 16.31
C VAL A 54 4.94 2.49 15.97
N ALA A 55 5.45 3.63 15.48
CA ALA A 55 6.88 3.93 15.46
C ALA A 55 7.18 5.13 16.37
N PRO A 56 8.23 5.07 17.20
CA PRO A 56 8.62 6.17 18.06
C PRO A 56 9.21 7.32 17.24
N ILE A 57 9.08 8.54 17.78
CA ILE A 57 9.72 9.75 17.28
C ILE A 57 10.81 10.15 18.26
N THR A 58 12.00 10.40 17.75
CA THR A 58 13.21 10.69 18.53
C THR A 58 13.96 11.89 17.98
N HIS A 59 14.77 12.53 18.83
CA HIS A 59 15.73 13.59 18.45
C HIS A 59 17.14 13.03 18.25
N ASP A 60 17.26 11.73 18.00
CA ASP A 60 18.54 11.12 17.72
C ASP A 60 19.26 11.83 16.55
N THR A 61 20.54 12.06 16.72
CA THR A 61 21.39 12.74 15.71
C THR A 61 21.82 11.83 14.59
N ASP A 62 21.71 10.51 14.76
CA ASP A 62 22.13 9.53 13.76
C ASP A 62 21.35 9.68 12.46
N GLU A 63 22.04 9.62 11.34
CA GLU A 63 21.48 9.63 9.98
C GLU A 63 21.41 8.20 9.44
N LEU A 64 20.45 7.45 9.93
CA LEU A 64 20.20 6.08 9.48
C LEU A 64 19.02 6.06 8.48
N ASP A 65 19.11 5.17 7.49
CA ASP A 65 18.03 4.99 6.49
C ASP A 65 16.67 4.64 7.09
N CYS A 66 16.66 4.05 8.28
CA CYS A 66 15.45 3.75 9.03
C CYS A 66 14.85 4.97 9.77
N MET A 67 15.51 6.13 9.75
CA MET A 67 15.04 7.35 10.41
C MET A 67 14.51 8.35 9.39
N PHE A 68 13.26 8.77 9.54
CA PHE A 68 12.64 9.76 8.68
C PHE A 68 12.44 11.10 9.43
N PRO A 69 13.11 12.19 9.03
CA PRO A 69 12.88 13.51 9.61
C PRO A 69 11.49 14.02 9.23
N ILE A 70 10.71 14.41 10.24
CA ILE A 70 9.39 15.01 10.03
C ILE A 70 9.52 16.53 9.99
N SER A 71 8.59 17.20 9.28
CA SER A 71 8.49 18.65 9.34
C SER A 71 8.04 19.08 10.74
N VAL A 72 8.65 20.15 11.24
CA VAL A 72 8.29 20.73 12.55
C VAL A 72 6.81 21.12 12.55
N LYS A 73 6.08 20.72 13.59
CA LYS A 73 4.67 21.07 13.78
C LYS A 73 4.55 22.11 14.89
N TYR A 74 3.67 23.08 14.68
CA TYR A 74 3.44 24.20 15.59
C TYR A 74 1.98 24.20 16.08
N ASP A 75 1.77 24.74 17.27
CA ASP A 75 0.43 25.05 17.78
C ASP A 75 -0.09 26.38 17.19
N GLN A 76 -1.30 26.77 17.60
CA GLN A 76 -1.91 28.03 17.17
C GLN A 76 -1.15 29.31 17.63
N ASN A 77 -0.29 29.14 18.63
CA ASN A 77 0.53 30.23 19.19
C ASN A 77 1.95 30.28 18.59
N GLY A 78 2.27 29.37 17.64
CA GLY A 78 3.59 29.27 17.02
C GLY A 78 4.61 28.46 17.85
N ASN A 79 4.21 27.81 18.94
CA ASN A 79 5.13 26.96 19.70
C ASN A 79 5.29 25.59 19.03
N THR A 80 6.51 25.07 19.02
CA THR A 80 6.79 23.72 18.51
C THR A 80 6.10 22.67 19.38
N ILE A 81 5.22 21.86 18.75
CA ILE A 81 4.52 20.76 19.42
C ILE A 81 5.07 19.39 19.04
N LEU A 82 5.77 19.29 17.90
CA LEU A 82 6.40 18.08 17.44
C LEU A 82 7.52 18.39 16.46
N ASP A 83 8.66 17.76 16.68
CA ASP A 83 9.83 17.74 15.79
C ASP A 83 10.56 16.40 15.94
N GLY A 84 11.67 16.21 15.21
CA GLY A 84 12.51 15.03 15.29
C GLY A 84 12.35 14.06 14.11
N LYS A 85 12.70 12.80 14.32
CA LYS A 85 12.75 11.75 13.30
C LYS A 85 11.90 10.55 13.74
N VAL A 86 11.09 9.99 12.84
CA VAL A 86 10.40 8.71 13.04
C VAL A 86 11.42 7.60 12.88
N ASN A 87 11.60 6.78 13.92
CA ASN A 87 12.48 5.62 13.88
C ASN A 87 11.68 4.37 13.51
N VAL A 88 11.73 3.93 12.25
CA VAL A 88 11.00 2.76 11.78
C VAL A 88 11.66 1.44 12.15
N SER A 89 12.93 1.41 12.61
CA SER A 89 13.55 0.17 13.08
C SER A 89 13.03 -0.29 14.45
N ASN A 90 12.48 0.65 15.22
CA ASN A 90 11.90 0.41 16.55
C ASN A 90 10.36 0.40 16.55
N PHE A 91 9.73 0.08 15.40
CA PHE A 91 8.28 -0.06 15.41
C PHE A 91 7.84 -1.24 16.27
N MET A 92 6.70 -1.08 16.95
CA MET A 92 6.20 -2.12 17.84
C MET A 92 4.68 -2.09 17.96
N CYS A 93 4.12 -3.23 18.38
CA CYS A 93 2.72 -3.35 18.76
C CYS A 93 2.57 -2.90 20.22
N VAL A 94 1.67 -1.96 20.46
CA VAL A 94 1.35 -1.47 21.82
C VAL A 94 -0.15 -1.53 22.08
N SER A 95 -0.52 -1.73 23.35
CA SER A 95 -1.92 -1.52 23.75
C SER A 95 -2.25 -0.03 23.60
N LYS A 96 -3.44 0.28 23.06
CA LYS A 96 -3.95 1.65 22.99
C LYS A 96 -4.05 2.33 24.36
N ALA A 97 -4.07 1.54 25.46
CA ALA A 97 -3.98 2.04 26.83
C ALA A 97 -2.67 2.78 27.14
N ARG A 98 -1.59 2.49 26.37
CA ARG A 98 -0.30 3.18 26.53
C ARG A 98 -0.25 4.53 25.85
N LEU A 99 -1.22 4.82 24.98
CA LEU A 99 -1.29 6.09 24.27
C LEU A 99 -1.86 7.17 25.20
N GLY A 100 -1.15 8.28 25.31
CA GLY A 100 -1.58 9.46 26.05
C GLY A 100 -2.33 10.47 25.17
N LYS A 101 -1.88 11.72 25.17
CA LYS A 101 -2.49 12.83 24.42
C LYS A 101 -2.17 12.70 22.93
N LYS A 102 -3.16 12.96 22.08
CA LYS A 102 -2.94 13.20 20.65
C LYS A 102 -2.21 14.54 20.49
N ILE A 103 -1.14 14.53 19.72
CA ILE A 103 -0.30 15.71 19.46
C ILE A 103 -0.73 16.35 18.13
N THR A 104 -0.71 15.56 17.06
CA THR A 104 -0.99 16.04 15.69
C THR A 104 -1.30 14.85 14.77
N LYS A 105 -1.34 15.09 13.47
CA LYS A 105 -1.38 14.06 12.41
C LYS A 105 -0.33 14.38 11.37
N LEU A 106 0.44 13.40 10.93
CA LEU A 106 1.40 13.55 9.85
C LEU A 106 0.67 13.70 8.51
N THR A 107 1.29 14.36 7.57
CA THR A 107 0.78 14.53 6.21
C THR A 107 0.82 13.21 5.43
N PRO A 108 -0.02 13.04 4.39
CA PRO A 108 0.06 11.86 3.53
C PRO A 108 1.44 11.67 2.87
N SER A 109 2.15 12.77 2.57
CA SER A 109 3.49 12.72 2.01
C SER A 109 4.51 12.17 3.00
N GLU A 110 4.49 12.63 4.26
CA GLU A 110 5.34 12.11 5.34
C GLU A 110 5.06 10.62 5.58
N MET A 111 3.79 10.23 5.64
CA MET A 111 3.42 8.83 5.81
C MET A 111 3.91 7.93 4.67
N LYS A 112 3.83 8.40 3.43
CA LYS A 112 4.34 7.66 2.26
C LYS A 112 5.86 7.39 2.35
N GLU A 113 6.63 8.35 2.84
CA GLU A 113 8.08 8.19 3.02
C GLU A 113 8.39 7.22 4.19
N ILE A 114 7.63 7.29 5.27
CA ILE A 114 7.73 6.32 6.39
C ILE A 114 7.41 4.91 5.91
N GLU A 115 6.36 4.73 5.11
CA GLU A 115 5.97 3.42 4.55
C GLU A 115 7.06 2.83 3.64
N LYS A 116 7.70 3.64 2.80
CA LYS A 116 8.82 3.17 1.98
C LYS A 116 9.98 2.65 2.83
N ARG A 117 10.30 3.34 3.93
CA ARG A 117 11.36 2.91 4.86
C ARG A 117 10.97 1.62 5.60
N LEU A 118 9.70 1.47 6.00
CA LEU A 118 9.19 0.21 6.57
C LEU A 118 9.30 -0.96 5.60
N ILE A 119 8.93 -0.77 4.33
CA ILE A 119 9.06 -1.78 3.27
C ILE A 119 10.53 -2.22 3.13
N THR A 120 11.45 -1.26 3.17
CA THR A 120 12.89 -1.53 3.09
C THR A 120 13.40 -2.23 4.36
N GLN A 121 13.00 -1.75 5.53
CA GLN A 121 13.40 -2.31 6.83
C GLN A 121 12.95 -3.77 6.99
N MET A 122 11.78 -4.13 6.44
CA MET A 122 11.24 -5.48 6.50
C MET A 122 11.64 -6.36 5.32
N ASP A 123 12.49 -5.85 4.40
CA ASP A 123 12.92 -6.51 3.16
C ASP A 123 11.76 -7.02 2.28
N ILE A 124 10.65 -6.28 2.26
CA ILE A 124 9.47 -6.60 1.43
C ILE A 124 9.73 -6.29 -0.05
N ASN A 125 10.77 -5.53 -0.38
CA ASN A 125 11.12 -5.15 -1.75
C ASN A 125 11.33 -6.36 -2.68
N CYS A 126 11.87 -7.45 -2.18
CA CYS A 126 12.03 -8.70 -2.93
C CYS A 126 10.68 -9.19 -3.48
N TYR A 127 9.65 -9.23 -2.65
CA TYR A 127 8.29 -9.65 -3.05
C TYR A 127 7.62 -8.65 -4.00
N ILE A 128 7.77 -7.36 -3.73
CA ILE A 128 7.24 -6.28 -4.62
C ILE A 128 7.87 -6.39 -6.01
N ASN A 129 9.18 -6.60 -6.11
CA ASN A 129 9.90 -6.75 -7.38
C ASN A 129 9.46 -8.02 -8.13
N TYR A 130 9.24 -9.12 -7.42
CA TYR A 130 8.66 -10.32 -8.00
C TYR A 130 7.29 -10.04 -8.63
N LEU A 131 6.37 -9.38 -7.89
CA LEU A 131 5.04 -9.03 -8.40
C LEU A 131 5.11 -8.10 -9.62
N LYS A 132 5.97 -7.08 -9.60
CA LYS A 132 6.20 -6.19 -10.75
C LYS A 132 6.65 -6.97 -11.99
N LYS A 133 7.55 -7.96 -11.82
CA LYS A 133 7.99 -8.81 -12.92
C LYS A 133 6.85 -9.68 -13.49
N GLN A 134 5.96 -10.19 -12.63
CA GLN A 134 4.79 -10.94 -13.07
C GLN A 134 3.79 -10.07 -13.84
N ILE A 135 3.54 -8.85 -13.36
CA ILE A 135 2.67 -7.87 -14.04
C ILE A 135 3.23 -7.58 -15.43
N LYS A 136 4.52 -7.24 -15.54
CA LYS A 136 5.16 -6.95 -16.83
C LYS A 136 5.01 -8.12 -17.83
N LYS A 137 5.22 -9.36 -17.39
CA LYS A 137 5.02 -10.54 -18.25
C LYS A 137 3.58 -10.67 -18.73
N LYS A 138 2.60 -10.39 -17.87
CA LYS A 138 1.17 -10.41 -18.25
C LYS A 138 0.84 -9.32 -19.24
N ASP A 139 1.38 -8.12 -19.08
CA ASP A 139 1.17 -7.00 -20.02
C ASP A 139 1.75 -7.30 -21.39
N GLU A 140 2.96 -7.89 -21.45
CA GLU A 140 3.58 -8.35 -22.70
C GLU A 140 2.73 -9.44 -23.39
N PHE A 141 2.17 -10.37 -22.62
CA PHE A 141 1.28 -11.41 -23.16
C PHE A 141 -0.02 -10.80 -23.70
N ILE A 142 -0.66 -9.90 -22.94
CA ILE A 142 -1.88 -9.20 -23.37
C ILE A 142 -1.63 -8.42 -24.65
N SER A 143 -0.48 -7.74 -24.77
CA SER A 143 -0.12 -7.00 -25.98
C SER A 143 0.02 -7.92 -27.20
N LYS A 144 0.66 -9.08 -27.04
CA LYS A 144 0.77 -10.09 -28.11
C LYS A 144 -0.60 -10.62 -28.55
N VAL A 145 -1.48 -10.95 -27.58
CA VAL A 145 -2.83 -11.44 -27.90
C VAL A 145 -3.66 -10.36 -28.60
N LYS A 146 -3.55 -9.10 -28.18
CA LYS A 146 -4.23 -7.99 -28.86
C LYS A 146 -3.77 -7.82 -30.31
N GLU A 147 -2.46 -7.89 -30.54
CA GLU A 147 -1.89 -7.80 -31.88
C GLU A 147 -2.35 -8.97 -32.77
N GLN A 148 -2.32 -10.18 -32.25
CA GLN A 148 -2.78 -11.37 -32.97
C GLN A 148 -4.28 -11.32 -33.28
N ASN A 149 -5.10 -10.84 -32.34
CA ASN A 149 -6.52 -10.64 -32.57
C ASN A 149 -6.78 -9.56 -33.64
N LYS A 150 -5.97 -8.50 -33.67
CA LYS A 150 -6.06 -7.49 -34.74
C LYS A 150 -5.75 -8.10 -36.08
N GLN A 151 -4.63 -8.81 -36.23
CA GLN A 151 -4.25 -9.49 -37.47
C GLN A 151 -5.32 -10.49 -37.93
N ASN A 152 -5.90 -11.27 -37.00
CA ASN A 152 -6.98 -12.18 -37.32
C ASN A 152 -8.25 -11.45 -37.80
N ASN A 153 -8.58 -10.30 -37.19
CA ASN A 153 -9.72 -9.48 -37.65
C ASN A 153 -9.46 -8.90 -39.03
N ASP A 154 -8.28 -8.31 -39.24
CA ASP A 154 -7.88 -7.74 -40.52
C ASP A 154 -7.96 -8.82 -41.65
N PHE A 155 -7.51 -10.06 -41.35
CA PHE A 155 -7.62 -11.17 -42.27
C PHE A 155 -9.07 -11.61 -42.53
N ILE A 156 -9.92 -11.62 -41.50
CA ILE A 156 -11.36 -11.91 -41.68
C ILE A 156 -12.04 -10.82 -42.52
N ASP A 157 -11.70 -9.57 -42.28
CA ASP A 157 -12.24 -8.44 -43.06
C ASP A 157 -11.81 -8.52 -44.54
N GLU A 158 -10.57 -8.94 -44.81
CA GLU A 158 -10.11 -9.20 -46.17
C GLU A 158 -10.90 -10.33 -46.86
N ILE A 159 -11.13 -11.46 -46.16
CA ILE A 159 -11.97 -12.56 -46.70
C ILE A 159 -13.39 -12.06 -46.95
N MET A 160 -13.98 -11.30 -46.02
CA MET A 160 -15.34 -10.76 -46.16
C MET A 160 -15.45 -9.89 -47.45
N ASN A 161 -14.44 -9.06 -47.69
CA ASN A 161 -14.39 -8.24 -48.91
C ASN A 161 -14.25 -9.08 -50.19
N MET A 162 -13.42 -10.14 -50.15
CA MET A 162 -13.20 -11.00 -51.32
C MET A 162 -14.45 -11.79 -51.76
N ILE A 163 -15.31 -12.15 -50.81
CA ILE A 163 -16.53 -12.94 -51.08
C ILE A 163 -17.82 -12.11 -50.94
N GLU A 164 -17.69 -10.79 -50.90
CA GLU A 164 -18.80 -9.83 -50.77
C GLU A 164 -19.76 -10.17 -49.62
N ALA A 165 -19.24 -10.65 -48.47
CA ALA A 165 -20.04 -11.02 -47.32
C ALA A 165 -20.13 -9.87 -46.31
N ASN A 166 -21.33 -9.61 -45.79
CA ASN A 166 -21.60 -8.53 -44.83
C ASN A 166 -21.48 -8.97 -43.36
N SER A 167 -21.26 -10.26 -43.11
CA SER A 167 -21.08 -10.79 -41.74
C SER A 167 -20.23 -12.05 -41.73
N ARG A 168 -19.62 -12.36 -40.57
CA ARG A 168 -18.85 -13.60 -40.38
C ARG A 168 -19.67 -14.87 -40.57
N THR A 169 -20.96 -14.83 -40.32
CA THR A 169 -21.89 -15.94 -40.55
C THR A 169 -22.08 -16.20 -42.03
N GLU A 170 -22.22 -15.14 -42.81
CA GLU A 170 -22.37 -15.19 -44.25
C GLU A 170 -21.09 -15.70 -44.96
N VAL A 171 -19.91 -15.36 -44.44
CA VAL A 171 -18.64 -15.94 -44.86
C VAL A 171 -18.70 -17.47 -44.83
N LEU A 172 -19.11 -18.03 -43.70
CA LEU A 172 -19.20 -19.48 -43.50
C LEU A 172 -20.23 -20.13 -44.45
N GLU A 173 -21.36 -19.48 -44.69
CA GLU A 173 -22.39 -19.97 -45.60
C GLU A 173 -21.89 -19.94 -47.04
N ASN A 174 -21.24 -18.87 -47.51
CA ASN A 174 -20.68 -18.77 -48.84
C ASN A 174 -19.57 -19.78 -49.10
N ILE A 175 -18.68 -20.01 -48.16
CA ILE A 175 -17.64 -21.05 -48.24
C ILE A 175 -18.30 -22.46 -48.33
N ARG A 176 -19.31 -22.76 -47.53
CA ARG A 176 -20.03 -24.04 -47.62
C ARG A 176 -20.68 -24.23 -48.98
N LYS A 177 -21.32 -23.21 -49.53
CA LYS A 177 -21.89 -23.25 -50.90
C LYS A 177 -20.83 -23.52 -51.96
N MET A 178 -19.68 -22.87 -51.92
CA MET A 178 -18.58 -23.07 -52.86
C MET A 178 -18.05 -24.53 -52.81
N LEU A 179 -17.87 -25.09 -51.64
CA LEU A 179 -17.40 -26.48 -51.45
C LEU A 179 -18.40 -27.48 -52.03
N THR A 180 -19.72 -27.29 -51.80
CA THR A 180 -20.75 -28.19 -52.31
C THR A 180 -20.97 -28.09 -53.81
N THR A 181 -20.58 -26.99 -54.45
CA THR A 181 -20.65 -26.81 -55.92
C THR A 181 -19.42 -27.37 -56.63
N SER A 182 -18.28 -27.54 -55.96
CA SER A 182 -17.04 -28.10 -56.52
C SER A 182 -17.01 -29.63 -56.56
N GLU A 183 -17.99 -30.34 -55.98
CA GLU A 183 -18.12 -31.80 -55.95
C GLU A 183 -19.06 -32.32 -57.03
N LYS A 184 -19.51 -31.49 -57.96
CA LYS A 184 -20.30 -31.87 -59.15
C LYS A 184 -19.49 -31.61 -60.40
#